data_69ee9fa1b6337a979d4c9c2d11b05be7
#
_entry.id   69ee9fa1b6337a979d4c9c2d11b05be7
#
_cell.length_a   1.000
_cell.length_b   1.000
_cell.length_c   1.000
_cell.angle_alpha   90.00
_cell.angle_beta   90.00
_cell.angle_gamma   90.00
#
_symmetry.space_group_name_H-M   'P 1'
#
loop_
_entity.id
_entity.type
_entity.pdbx_description
1 polymer ?
#
loop_
_entity_poly.entity_id
_entity_poly.type
_entity_poly.pdbx_seq_one_letter_code
_entity_poly.pdbx_strand_id
1 'polypeptide(L)'
;MRSYPMRLIQAGFTLVELLIVVIILAVLAAIIVPQFSSATIDAQEAALDANLGRMRSSVELFHAQHGSVYPGAAATTGGTCPAGGTAGAGAANSAQAFMDHLLMYSDATGKTCSVGDTTFKYGPYLRKGVPHDSVTGKGSVAGEIVVTSTGAPIAPSAATGGWAYDTKSGQIVMNSNANDTRGKPYSSH
;
A
#
# COMPACT_ATOMS: atom_id res chain seq x y z
N MET A 1 37.76 -59.43 29.51
CA MET A 1 37.94 -58.36 28.48
C MET A 1 37.70 -57.04 29.16
N ARG A 2 38.74 -56.20 29.30
CA ARG A 2 38.63 -54.84 29.85
C ARG A 2 38.48 -53.86 28.72
N SER A 3 37.31 -53.21 28.58
CA SER A 3 37.07 -52.11 27.62
C SER A 3 37.66 -50.81 28.22
N TYR A 4 38.60 -50.21 27.50
CA TYR A 4 39.15 -48.89 27.82
C TYR A 4 38.20 -47.86 27.22
N PRO A 5 37.72 -46.84 27.96
CA PRO A 5 36.98 -45.75 27.40
C PRO A 5 37.92 -44.82 26.56
N MET A 6 37.57 -44.66 25.27
CA MET A 6 38.22 -43.65 24.42
C MET A 6 37.89 -42.23 24.97
N ARG A 7 38.88 -41.57 25.56
CA ARG A 7 38.76 -40.13 25.89
C ARG A 7 38.76 -39.32 24.57
N LEU A 8 37.62 -38.79 24.22
CA LEU A 8 37.52 -37.78 23.17
C LEU A 8 38.25 -36.51 23.70
N ILE A 9 39.33 -36.13 23.01
CA ILE A 9 40.04 -34.88 23.29
C ILE A 9 39.13 -33.77 22.81
N GLN A 10 38.50 -33.03 23.74
CA GLN A 10 37.78 -31.79 23.43
C GLN A 10 38.83 -30.71 23.13
N ALA A 11 39.03 -30.38 21.86
CA ALA A 11 39.80 -29.22 21.46
C ALA A 11 38.97 -27.95 21.79
N GLY A 12 39.45 -27.17 22.75
CA GLY A 12 38.87 -25.88 23.10
C GLY A 12 39.34 -24.80 22.10
N PHE A 13 38.45 -23.89 21.76
CA PHE A 13 38.77 -22.70 20.93
C PHE A 13 39.78 -21.81 21.65
N THR A 14 40.75 -21.27 20.92
CA THR A 14 41.68 -20.28 21.47
C THR A 14 41.06 -18.88 21.47
N LEU A 15 41.46 -18.03 22.40
CA LEU A 15 40.98 -16.63 22.49
C LEU A 15 41.36 -15.84 21.21
N VAL A 16 42.52 -16.14 20.63
CA VAL A 16 43.00 -15.51 19.39
C VAL A 16 42.14 -15.90 18.18
N GLU A 17 41.74 -17.17 18.10
CA GLU A 17 40.88 -17.69 17.03
C GLU A 17 39.51 -16.99 17.03
N LEU A 18 38.93 -16.78 18.21
CA LEU A 18 37.68 -16.02 18.38
C LEU A 18 37.89 -14.54 18.02
N LEU A 19 38.99 -13.94 18.41
CA LEU A 19 39.31 -12.54 18.13
C LEU A 19 39.44 -12.28 16.62
N ILE A 20 40.12 -13.15 15.89
CA ILE A 20 40.26 -13.01 14.40
C ILE A 20 38.89 -13.11 13.72
N VAL A 21 38.04 -14.05 14.15
CA VAL A 21 36.70 -14.22 13.57
C VAL A 21 35.84 -12.98 13.78
N VAL A 22 35.82 -12.40 14.99
CA VAL A 22 34.99 -11.20 15.24
C VAL A 22 35.50 -9.97 14.51
N ILE A 23 36.83 -9.83 14.29
CA ILE A 23 37.39 -8.73 13.50
C ILE A 23 36.95 -8.87 12.03
N ILE A 24 37.04 -10.07 11.45
CA ILE A 24 36.61 -10.30 10.05
C ILE A 24 35.11 -10.03 9.89
N LEU A 25 34.28 -10.51 10.82
CA LEU A 25 32.84 -10.25 10.81
C LEU A 25 32.51 -8.75 10.96
N ALA A 26 33.24 -8.03 11.80
CA ALA A 26 33.05 -6.59 11.98
C ALA A 26 33.37 -5.80 10.71
N VAL A 27 34.45 -6.16 9.99
CA VAL A 27 34.83 -5.51 8.71
C VAL A 27 33.79 -5.83 7.63
N LEU A 28 33.33 -7.08 7.52
CA LEU A 28 32.30 -7.47 6.55
C LEU A 28 30.96 -6.76 6.85
N ALA A 29 30.56 -6.71 8.12
CA ALA A 29 29.32 -6.03 8.52
C ALA A 29 29.35 -4.53 8.20
N ALA A 30 30.48 -3.86 8.40
CA ALA A 30 30.63 -2.43 8.11
C ALA A 30 30.40 -2.08 6.63
N ILE A 31 30.68 -2.99 5.70
CA ILE A 31 30.47 -2.80 4.27
C ILE A 31 29.05 -3.22 3.84
N ILE A 32 28.57 -4.33 4.38
CA ILE A 32 27.31 -4.97 3.92
C ILE A 32 26.07 -4.21 4.44
N VAL A 33 26.07 -3.77 5.71
CA VAL A 33 24.90 -3.13 6.33
C VAL A 33 24.41 -1.89 5.56
N PRO A 34 25.26 -0.91 5.18
CA PRO A 34 24.79 0.26 4.43
C PRO A 34 24.24 -0.09 3.04
N GLN A 35 24.78 -1.10 2.37
CA GLN A 35 24.29 -1.53 1.06
C GLN A 35 22.89 -2.16 1.13
N PHE A 36 22.61 -2.96 2.16
CA PHE A 36 21.26 -3.51 2.36
C PHE A 36 20.23 -2.43 2.69
N SER A 37 20.63 -1.39 3.44
CA SER A 37 19.72 -0.29 3.77
C SER A 37 19.27 0.47 2.52
N SER A 38 20.18 0.83 1.61
CA SER A 38 19.83 1.51 0.36
C SER A 38 18.96 0.64 -0.56
N ALA A 39 19.32 -0.63 -0.73
CA ALA A 39 18.54 -1.56 -1.57
C ALA A 39 17.11 -1.75 -1.05
N THR A 40 16.89 -1.71 0.27
CA THR A 40 15.55 -1.81 0.87
C THR A 40 14.72 -0.57 0.54
N ILE A 41 15.30 0.63 0.61
CA ILE A 41 14.60 1.87 0.30
C ILE A 41 14.25 1.92 -1.20
N ASP A 42 15.18 1.58 -2.08
CA ASP A 42 14.93 1.51 -3.53
C ASP A 42 13.79 0.54 -3.87
N ALA A 43 13.73 -0.60 -3.17
CA ALA A 43 12.63 -1.56 -3.32
C ALA A 43 11.29 -1.01 -2.82
N GLN A 44 11.27 -0.22 -1.74
CA GLN A 44 10.07 0.44 -1.23
C GLN A 44 9.56 1.51 -2.21
N GLU A 45 10.46 2.32 -2.79
CA GLU A 45 10.12 3.33 -3.79
C GLU A 45 9.55 2.69 -5.07
N ALA A 46 10.16 1.62 -5.55
CA ALA A 46 9.64 0.88 -6.71
C ALA A 46 8.26 0.24 -6.43
N ALA A 47 8.04 -0.25 -5.21
CA ALA A 47 6.76 -0.79 -4.80
C ALA A 47 5.69 0.32 -4.66
N LEU A 48 6.06 1.52 -4.22
CA LEU A 48 5.19 2.69 -4.18
C LEU A 48 4.70 3.05 -5.59
N ASP A 49 5.62 3.15 -6.56
CA ASP A 49 5.28 3.45 -7.96
C ASP A 49 4.33 2.39 -8.56
N ALA A 50 4.59 1.12 -8.29
CA ALA A 50 3.74 0.03 -8.75
C ALA A 50 2.32 0.08 -8.13
N ASN A 51 2.22 0.40 -6.83
CA ASN A 51 0.93 0.54 -6.15
C ASN A 51 0.16 1.76 -6.64
N LEU A 52 0.82 2.92 -6.82
CA LEU A 52 0.21 4.11 -7.42
C LEU A 52 -0.29 3.85 -8.84
N GLY A 53 0.52 3.21 -9.68
CA GLY A 53 0.13 2.86 -11.04
C GLY A 53 -1.11 1.96 -11.08
N ARG A 54 -1.18 0.96 -10.18
CA ARG A 54 -2.36 0.08 -10.05
C ARG A 54 -3.60 0.84 -9.59
N MET A 55 -3.46 1.73 -8.62
CA MET A 55 -4.58 2.52 -8.11
C MET A 55 -5.09 3.51 -9.17
N ARG A 56 -4.19 4.21 -9.87
CA ARG A 56 -4.54 5.09 -10.99
C ARG A 56 -5.31 4.34 -12.07
N SER A 57 -4.84 3.17 -12.48
CA SER A 57 -5.54 2.35 -13.45
C SER A 57 -6.94 1.94 -13.00
N SER A 58 -7.12 1.62 -11.71
CA SER A 58 -8.42 1.26 -11.14
C SER A 58 -9.36 2.46 -11.06
N VAL A 59 -8.85 3.65 -10.72
CA VAL A 59 -9.60 4.91 -10.70
C VAL A 59 -10.09 5.27 -12.11
N GLU A 60 -9.22 5.19 -13.12
CA GLU A 60 -9.58 5.48 -14.50
C GLU A 60 -10.56 4.46 -15.09
N LEU A 61 -10.43 3.18 -14.74
CA LEU A 61 -11.37 2.16 -15.17
C LEU A 61 -12.77 2.40 -14.59
N PHE A 62 -12.87 2.73 -13.31
CA PHE A 62 -14.12 3.12 -12.67
C PHE A 62 -14.73 4.34 -13.38
N HIS A 63 -13.94 5.41 -13.56
CA HIS A 63 -14.35 6.64 -14.23
C HIS A 63 -14.93 6.39 -15.62
N ALA A 64 -14.27 5.55 -16.41
CA ALA A 64 -14.73 5.19 -17.76
C ALA A 64 -16.07 4.42 -17.75
N GLN A 65 -16.34 3.62 -16.72
CA GLN A 65 -17.54 2.79 -16.61
C GLN A 65 -18.73 3.51 -15.95
N HIS A 66 -18.50 4.62 -15.25
CA HIS A 66 -19.52 5.36 -14.49
C HIS A 66 -19.79 6.76 -15.03
N GLY A 67 -19.80 6.91 -16.37
CA GLY A 67 -20.19 8.17 -17.00
C GLY A 67 -19.29 9.35 -16.67
N SER A 68 -17.98 9.11 -16.57
CA SER A 68 -16.99 10.12 -16.23
C SER A 68 -17.12 10.66 -14.78
N VAL A 69 -17.64 9.85 -13.86
CA VAL A 69 -17.64 10.14 -12.43
C VAL A 69 -16.47 9.39 -11.78
N TYR A 70 -15.67 10.08 -10.99
CA TYR A 70 -14.54 9.48 -10.26
C TYR A 70 -14.99 8.71 -9.02
N PRO A 71 -14.24 7.66 -8.57
CA PRO A 71 -14.54 6.95 -7.34
C PRO A 71 -14.63 7.90 -6.14
N GLY A 72 -15.60 7.67 -5.26
CA GLY A 72 -15.80 8.50 -4.07
C GLY A 72 -16.61 9.78 -4.32
N ALA A 73 -16.79 10.25 -5.55
CA ALA A 73 -17.56 11.46 -5.83
C ALA A 73 -19.04 11.30 -5.51
N ALA A 74 -19.60 10.11 -5.73
CA ALA A 74 -20.97 9.75 -5.37
C ALA A 74 -21.01 8.96 -4.04
N ALA A 75 -22.17 8.98 -3.36
CA ALA A 75 -22.40 8.12 -2.21
C ALA A 75 -22.61 6.67 -2.65
N THR A 76 -22.09 5.72 -1.88
CA THR A 76 -22.21 4.27 -2.15
C THR A 76 -23.44 3.65 -1.49
N THR A 77 -24.14 4.42 -0.65
CA THR A 77 -25.31 4.01 0.13
C THR A 77 -26.58 3.92 -0.72
N GLY A 78 -27.61 3.23 -0.19
CA GLY A 78 -28.97 3.23 -0.75
C GLY A 78 -29.17 2.29 -1.95
N GLY A 79 -28.23 1.38 -2.20
CA GLY A 79 -28.41 0.26 -3.13
C GLY A 79 -29.22 -0.87 -2.48
N THR A 80 -30.19 -1.44 -3.20
CA THR A 80 -30.87 -2.67 -2.78
C THR A 80 -30.04 -3.87 -3.23
N CYS A 81 -29.26 -4.42 -2.33
CA CYS A 81 -28.39 -5.55 -2.63
C CYS A 81 -29.16 -6.86 -2.84
N PRO A 82 -28.66 -7.78 -3.67
CA PRO A 82 -29.16 -9.15 -3.73
C PRO A 82 -29.00 -9.89 -2.39
N ALA A 83 -29.68 -10.99 -2.24
CA ALA A 83 -29.67 -11.79 -1.01
C ALA A 83 -28.23 -12.13 -0.57
N GLY A 84 -27.91 -11.87 0.70
CA GLY A 84 -26.58 -12.07 1.26
C GLY A 84 -25.59 -10.92 0.98
N GLY A 85 -25.98 -9.90 0.22
CA GLY A 85 -25.16 -8.74 -0.05
C GLY A 85 -25.33 -7.63 1.00
N THR A 86 -24.27 -6.88 1.22
CA THR A 86 -24.25 -5.68 2.09
C THR A 86 -23.98 -4.45 1.22
N ALA A 87 -24.82 -3.42 1.38
CA ALA A 87 -24.65 -2.14 0.66
C ALA A 87 -23.43 -1.36 1.20
N GLY A 88 -22.83 -0.55 0.33
CA GLY A 88 -21.78 0.37 0.76
C GLY A 88 -22.27 1.39 1.76
N ALA A 89 -21.35 1.92 2.55
CA ALA A 89 -21.63 2.84 3.66
C ALA A 89 -21.03 4.24 3.46
N GLY A 90 -20.33 4.46 2.34
CA GLY A 90 -19.60 5.70 2.07
C GLY A 90 -20.51 6.85 1.68
N ALA A 91 -20.38 7.99 2.37
CA ALA A 91 -20.96 9.26 1.93
C ALA A 91 -20.17 9.84 0.75
N ALA A 92 -20.79 10.66 -0.08
CA ALA A 92 -20.10 11.36 -1.17
C ALA A 92 -18.88 12.14 -0.65
N ASN A 93 -17.80 12.11 -1.41
CA ASN A 93 -16.51 12.74 -1.11
C ASN A 93 -15.85 12.23 0.19
N SER A 94 -16.08 10.97 0.54
CA SER A 94 -15.46 10.32 1.69
C SER A 94 -14.47 9.23 1.26
N ALA A 95 -13.50 8.94 2.13
CA ALA A 95 -12.58 7.83 1.98
C ALA A 95 -13.30 6.47 1.92
N GLN A 96 -14.38 6.32 2.69
CA GLN A 96 -15.18 5.11 2.64
C GLN A 96 -15.83 4.90 1.27
N ALA A 97 -16.43 5.98 0.68
CA ALA A 97 -16.99 5.88 -0.67
C ALA A 97 -15.93 5.57 -1.73
N PHE A 98 -14.74 6.15 -1.62
CA PHE A 98 -13.62 5.81 -2.49
C PHE A 98 -13.26 4.32 -2.40
N MET A 99 -13.15 3.79 -1.18
CA MET A 99 -12.85 2.38 -0.97
C MET A 99 -13.99 1.47 -1.46
N ASP A 100 -15.25 1.77 -1.12
CA ASP A 100 -16.39 0.97 -1.55
C ASP A 100 -16.44 0.86 -3.08
N HIS A 101 -16.22 1.97 -3.81
CA HIS A 101 -16.20 1.98 -5.28
C HIS A 101 -15.09 1.11 -5.88
N LEU A 102 -13.97 0.98 -5.21
CA LEU A 102 -12.85 0.17 -5.71
C LEU A 102 -12.92 -1.30 -5.30
N LEU A 103 -13.55 -1.61 -4.14
CA LEU A 103 -13.51 -2.93 -3.53
C LEU A 103 -14.81 -3.72 -3.69
N MET A 104 -15.94 -3.06 -3.98
CA MET A 104 -17.24 -3.69 -4.10
C MET A 104 -17.73 -3.67 -5.55
N TYR A 105 -18.80 -4.41 -5.82
CA TYR A 105 -19.55 -4.28 -7.06
C TYR A 105 -20.37 -3.00 -7.05
N SER A 106 -20.55 -2.35 -8.20
CA SER A 106 -21.31 -1.10 -8.33
C SER A 106 -22.32 -1.14 -9.48
N ASP A 107 -23.37 -0.34 -9.32
CA ASP A 107 -24.29 -0.03 -10.39
C ASP A 107 -23.82 1.19 -11.21
N ALA A 108 -24.54 1.55 -12.27
CA ALA A 108 -24.18 2.68 -13.12
C ALA A 108 -24.25 4.05 -12.39
N THR A 109 -24.90 4.14 -11.24
CA THR A 109 -25.05 5.37 -10.45
C THR A 109 -24.01 5.50 -9.32
N GLY A 110 -23.16 4.47 -9.11
CA GLY A 110 -22.14 4.43 -8.07
C GLY A 110 -22.61 3.83 -6.76
N LYS A 111 -23.85 3.33 -6.64
CA LYS A 111 -24.24 2.55 -5.46
C LYS A 111 -23.50 1.23 -5.45
N THR A 112 -23.07 0.76 -4.29
CA THR A 112 -22.23 -0.44 -4.20
C THR A 112 -22.88 -1.56 -3.40
N CYS A 113 -22.48 -2.78 -3.70
CA CYS A 113 -22.88 -4.00 -3.02
C CYS A 113 -21.72 -4.99 -2.93
N SER A 114 -21.64 -5.75 -1.84
CA SER A 114 -20.62 -6.79 -1.66
C SER A 114 -20.82 -8.00 -2.58
N VAL A 115 -22.00 -8.16 -3.17
CA VAL A 115 -22.34 -9.24 -4.10
C VAL A 115 -22.77 -8.62 -5.43
N GLY A 116 -22.22 -9.15 -6.53
CA GLY A 116 -22.55 -8.71 -7.88
C GLY A 116 -23.80 -9.43 -8.43
N ASP A 117 -24.54 -8.72 -9.27
CA ASP A 117 -25.68 -9.23 -10.04
C ASP A 117 -25.83 -8.46 -11.37
N THR A 118 -27.01 -8.50 -12.00
CA THR A 118 -27.30 -7.76 -13.23
C THR A 118 -27.36 -6.25 -13.04
N THR A 119 -27.62 -5.76 -11.81
CA THR A 119 -27.63 -4.34 -11.43
C THR A 119 -26.24 -3.88 -11.02
N PHE A 120 -25.62 -4.60 -10.06
CA PHE A 120 -24.27 -4.36 -9.55
C PHE A 120 -23.26 -5.15 -10.37
N LYS A 121 -23.02 -4.71 -11.59
CA LYS A 121 -22.26 -5.46 -12.60
C LYS A 121 -20.83 -4.96 -12.82
N TYR A 122 -20.47 -3.79 -12.28
CA TYR A 122 -19.14 -3.23 -12.42
C TYR A 122 -18.29 -3.57 -11.20
N GLY A 123 -16.95 -3.67 -11.38
CA GLY A 123 -16.02 -3.96 -10.29
C GLY A 123 -16.02 -5.44 -9.87
N PRO A 124 -15.43 -5.77 -8.68
CA PRO A 124 -14.49 -4.92 -7.95
C PRO A 124 -13.20 -4.66 -8.74
N TYR A 125 -12.65 -3.46 -8.63
CA TYR A 125 -11.45 -3.05 -9.35
C TYR A 125 -10.17 -3.46 -8.63
N LEU A 126 -10.22 -3.54 -7.30
CA LEU A 126 -9.14 -4.00 -6.44
C LEU A 126 -9.61 -5.20 -5.61
N ARG A 127 -9.26 -6.42 -6.02
CA ARG A 127 -9.73 -7.66 -5.35
C ARG A 127 -9.05 -7.96 -4.01
N LYS A 128 -7.85 -7.42 -3.77
CA LYS A 128 -7.05 -7.69 -2.56
C LYS A 128 -7.07 -6.56 -1.54
N GLY A 129 -7.99 -5.59 -1.70
CA GLY A 129 -8.00 -4.38 -0.89
C GLY A 129 -7.19 -3.24 -1.52
N VAL A 130 -7.33 -2.05 -0.96
CA VAL A 130 -6.49 -0.90 -1.30
C VAL A 130 -5.08 -1.19 -0.80
N PRO A 131 -4.05 -1.13 -1.67
CA PRO A 131 -2.68 -1.37 -1.24
C PRO A 131 -2.25 -0.25 -0.26
N HIS A 132 -1.40 -0.59 0.70
CA HIS A 132 -0.72 0.39 1.52
C HIS A 132 0.39 1.09 0.73
N ASP A 133 0.78 2.29 1.13
CA ASP A 133 2.05 2.86 0.68
C ASP A 133 3.20 2.03 1.28
N SER A 134 4.21 1.74 0.46
CA SER A 134 5.32 0.87 0.84
C SER A 134 6.35 1.54 1.75
N VAL A 135 6.27 2.86 1.92
CA VAL A 135 7.22 3.64 2.72
C VAL A 135 6.78 3.70 4.18
N THR A 136 5.49 3.96 4.45
CA THR A 136 4.95 4.08 5.82
C THR A 136 4.05 2.92 6.23
N GLY A 137 3.64 2.06 5.29
CA GLY A 137 2.73 0.95 5.53
C GLY A 137 1.26 1.36 5.73
N LYS A 138 0.90 2.62 5.46
CA LYS A 138 -0.44 3.17 5.62
C LYS A 138 -1.22 3.23 4.30
N GLY A 139 -2.53 3.51 4.36
CA GLY A 139 -3.39 3.73 3.20
C GLY A 139 -4.30 2.57 2.85
N SER A 140 -4.30 1.49 3.64
CA SER A 140 -5.15 0.32 3.42
C SER A 140 -6.55 0.44 4.03
N VAL A 141 -6.77 1.44 4.89
CA VAL A 141 -8.05 1.70 5.57
C VAL A 141 -8.51 3.14 5.35
N ALA A 142 -9.81 3.39 5.44
CA ALA A 142 -10.41 4.69 5.15
C ALA A 142 -9.82 5.85 5.99
N GLY A 143 -9.46 5.60 7.24
CA GLY A 143 -8.86 6.60 8.13
C GLY A 143 -7.44 7.05 7.74
N GLU A 144 -6.83 6.36 6.79
CA GLU A 144 -5.48 6.66 6.27
C GLU A 144 -5.50 7.25 4.85
N ILE A 145 -6.69 7.54 4.33
CA ILE A 145 -6.90 8.14 3.01
C ILE A 145 -7.51 9.53 3.20
N VAL A 146 -6.79 10.55 2.79
CA VAL A 146 -7.27 11.93 2.79
C VAL A 146 -8.00 12.17 1.47
N VAL A 147 -9.28 12.54 1.54
CA VAL A 147 -10.10 12.79 0.35
C VAL A 147 -10.44 14.27 0.26
N THR A 148 -10.26 14.85 -0.92
CA THR A 148 -10.65 16.20 -1.30
C THR A 148 -11.58 16.17 -2.52
N SER A 149 -12.26 17.29 -2.79
CA SER A 149 -13.16 17.45 -3.94
C SER A 149 -12.97 18.81 -4.61
N THR A 150 -11.75 19.32 -4.59
CA THR A 150 -11.43 20.68 -5.07
C THR A 150 -11.16 20.71 -6.57
N GLY A 151 -10.63 19.64 -7.14
CA GLY A 151 -10.09 19.59 -8.50
C GLY A 151 -8.75 20.32 -8.64
N ALA A 152 -8.21 20.84 -7.54
CA ALA A 152 -6.87 21.43 -7.49
C ALA A 152 -5.81 20.34 -7.31
N PRO A 153 -4.56 20.58 -7.74
CA PRO A 153 -3.47 19.65 -7.48
C PRO A 153 -3.29 19.35 -6.00
N ILE A 154 -3.12 18.07 -5.67
CA ILE A 154 -2.91 17.64 -4.29
C ILE A 154 -1.49 17.98 -3.87
N ALA A 155 -1.36 18.75 -2.78
CA ALA A 155 -0.09 19.14 -2.19
C ALA A 155 -0.08 18.79 -0.69
N PRO A 156 0.39 17.62 -0.28
CA PRO A 156 0.48 17.24 1.13
C PRO A 156 1.37 18.20 1.90
N SER A 157 0.92 18.64 3.09
CA SER A 157 1.66 19.58 3.95
C SER A 157 2.53 18.89 5.00
N ALA A 158 2.39 17.57 5.15
CA ALA A 158 3.12 16.77 6.15
C ALA A 158 3.46 15.38 5.59
N ALA A 159 4.43 14.71 6.21
CA ALA A 159 4.82 13.34 5.89
C ALA A 159 3.93 12.33 6.66
N THR A 160 2.61 12.40 6.45
CA THR A 160 1.64 11.60 7.22
C THR A 160 1.63 10.13 6.79
N GLY A 161 1.89 9.87 5.51
CA GLY A 161 1.73 8.54 4.88
C GLY A 161 0.28 8.26 4.48
N GLY A 162 0.08 7.11 3.83
CA GLY A 162 -1.17 6.73 3.20
C GLY A 162 -1.40 7.48 1.90
N TRP A 163 -2.66 7.60 1.49
CA TRP A 163 -3.03 8.19 0.20
C TRP A 163 -3.73 9.53 0.37
N ALA A 164 -3.48 10.43 -0.56
CA ALA A 164 -4.29 11.62 -0.77
C ALA A 164 -4.95 11.53 -2.15
N TYR A 165 -6.26 11.74 -2.20
CA TYR A 165 -7.08 11.55 -3.37
C TYR A 165 -8.07 12.70 -3.56
N ASP A 166 -8.26 13.15 -4.81
CA ASP A 166 -9.27 14.18 -5.14
C ASP A 166 -10.36 13.58 -6.03
N THR A 167 -11.60 13.63 -5.55
CA THR A 167 -12.77 13.04 -6.23
C THR A 167 -13.22 13.81 -7.48
N LYS A 168 -12.73 15.02 -7.69
CA LYS A 168 -13.09 15.84 -8.84
C LYS A 168 -12.09 15.72 -9.98
N SER A 169 -10.80 15.56 -9.67
CA SER A 169 -9.75 15.39 -10.69
C SER A 169 -9.32 13.94 -10.90
N GLY A 170 -9.67 13.03 -9.97
CA GLY A 170 -9.18 11.65 -9.97
C GLY A 170 -7.71 11.51 -9.57
N GLN A 171 -7.04 12.60 -9.23
CA GLN A 171 -5.65 12.57 -8.82
C GLN A 171 -5.48 11.75 -7.54
N ILE A 172 -4.50 10.86 -7.55
CA ILE A 172 -4.08 10.12 -6.36
C ILE A 172 -2.57 10.17 -6.22
N VAL A 173 -2.09 10.46 -5.02
CA VAL A 173 -0.68 10.57 -4.66
C VAL A 173 -0.42 9.98 -3.27
N MET A 174 0.83 9.71 -2.93
CA MET A 174 1.19 9.45 -1.54
C MET A 174 1.00 10.70 -0.69
N ASN A 175 0.36 10.57 0.47
CA ASN A 175 0.10 11.67 1.39
C ASN A 175 1.36 12.02 2.21
N SER A 176 2.38 12.53 1.50
CA SER A 176 3.66 12.86 2.11
C SER A 176 4.34 14.01 1.37
N ASN A 177 4.87 14.98 2.13
CA ASN A 177 5.76 16.03 1.64
C ASN A 177 7.24 15.69 1.79
N ALA A 178 7.58 14.49 2.30
CA ALA A 178 8.95 14.00 2.35
C ALA A 178 9.47 13.66 0.95
N ASN A 179 10.78 13.65 0.79
CA ASN A 179 11.43 13.31 -0.46
C ASN A 179 11.91 11.85 -0.47
N ASP A 180 11.99 11.29 -1.67
CA ASP A 180 12.65 10.03 -1.95
C ASP A 180 14.18 10.15 -1.83
N THR A 181 14.90 9.06 -2.08
CA THR A 181 16.38 9.02 -2.07
C THR A 181 17.02 9.91 -3.13
N ARG A 182 16.29 10.31 -4.16
CA ARG A 182 16.72 11.18 -5.25
C ARG A 182 16.34 12.64 -5.06
N GLY A 183 15.71 12.98 -3.93
CA GLY A 183 15.26 14.32 -3.61
C GLY A 183 13.94 14.73 -4.24
N LYS A 184 13.20 13.78 -4.85
CA LYS A 184 11.88 14.00 -5.42
C LYS A 184 10.79 13.80 -4.36
N PRO A 185 9.81 14.72 -4.21
CA PRO A 185 8.71 14.52 -3.26
C PRO A 185 7.92 13.24 -3.55
N TYR A 186 7.60 12.44 -2.52
CA TYR A 186 6.78 11.25 -2.67
C TYR A 186 5.38 11.52 -3.26
N SER A 187 4.84 12.72 -3.05
CA SER A 187 3.57 13.15 -3.67
C SER A 187 3.66 13.41 -5.17
N SER A 188 4.85 13.36 -5.75
CA SER A 188 5.05 13.59 -7.19
C SER A 188 5.42 12.33 -7.98
N HIS A 189 5.38 11.16 -7.34
CA HIS A 189 5.52 9.84 -7.97
C HIS A 189 4.35 9.43 -8.85
#